data_2c66fbfe859ec85296213c5e48b7c4b6
#
_entry.id   2c66fbfe859ec85296213c5e48b7c4b6
#
_cell.length_a   1.000
_cell.length_b   1.000
_cell.length_c   1.000
_cell.angle_alpha   90.00
_cell.angle_beta   90.00
_cell.angle_gamma   90.00
#
_symmetry.space_group_name_H-M   'P 1'
#
loop_
_entity.id
_entity.type
_entity.pdbx_description
1 polymer ?
#
loop_
_entity_poly.entity_id
_entity_poly.type
_entity_poly.pdbx_seq_one_letter_code
_entity_poly.pdbx_strand_id
1 'polypeptide(L)'
;MQLNISGHHIEVTDSMRDYVSEKIERLSHHFDKITNTHVILSVDKNAQKAEATMHVNGKDLFAEANHDDLYAAIDLLADKLDRQLIKHKEKMRNH
;
A
#
# COMPACT_ATOMS: atom_id res chain seq x y z
N MET A 1 2.89 -13.15 2.65
CA MET A 1 2.73 -12.11 1.62
C MET A 1 4.09 -11.67 1.10
N GLN A 2 4.19 -11.46 -0.19
CA GLN A 2 5.41 -10.95 -0.81
C GLN A 2 5.27 -9.45 -1.04
N LEU A 3 6.23 -8.67 -0.57
CA LEU A 3 6.18 -7.20 -0.68
C LEU A 3 7.38 -6.70 -1.47
N ASN A 4 7.10 -5.90 -2.51
CA ASN A 4 8.12 -5.25 -3.33
C ASN A 4 7.95 -3.74 -3.21
N ILE A 5 9.05 -3.04 -2.98
CA ILE A 5 9.04 -1.58 -2.83
C ILE A 5 10.03 -0.99 -3.82
N SER A 6 9.54 -0.07 -4.65
CA SER A 6 10.37 0.60 -5.66
C SER A 6 10.30 2.11 -5.47
N GLY A 7 11.37 2.79 -5.87
CA GLY A 7 11.41 4.25 -5.90
C GLY A 7 11.45 4.75 -7.34
N HIS A 8 10.78 5.86 -7.61
CA HIS A 8 10.78 6.51 -8.91
C HIS A 8 11.10 7.98 -8.71
N HIS A 9 12.26 8.40 -9.17
CA HIS A 9 12.83 9.73 -8.93
C HIS A 9 13.11 10.00 -7.45
N ILE A 10 13.23 8.92 -6.66
CA ILE A 10 13.53 9.00 -5.24
C ILE A 10 14.29 7.74 -4.86
N GLU A 11 15.26 7.87 -3.97
CA GLU A 11 15.95 6.72 -3.42
C GLU A 11 15.19 6.22 -2.20
N VAL A 12 14.86 4.93 -2.21
CA VAL A 12 14.14 4.31 -1.08
C VAL A 12 15.15 4.01 0.02
N THR A 13 15.07 4.74 1.12
CA THR A 13 15.94 4.53 2.28
C THR A 13 15.45 3.35 3.10
N ASP A 14 16.30 2.84 3.99
CA ASP A 14 15.90 1.76 4.90
C ASP A 14 14.74 2.18 5.78
N SER A 15 14.73 3.44 6.25
CA SER A 15 13.61 3.96 7.06
C SER A 15 12.30 3.96 6.31
N MET A 16 12.31 4.35 5.05
CA MET A 16 11.12 4.31 4.19
C MET A 16 10.64 2.89 4.00
N ARG A 17 11.56 1.98 3.70
CA ARG A 17 11.25 0.57 3.48
C ARG A 17 10.64 -0.06 4.73
N ASP A 18 11.23 0.21 5.89
CA ASP A 18 10.72 -0.30 7.15
C ASP A 18 9.32 0.23 7.45
N TYR A 19 9.10 1.51 7.18
CA TYR A 19 7.80 2.14 7.42
C TYR A 19 6.71 1.53 6.54
N VAL A 20 6.99 1.37 5.25
CA VAL A 20 6.06 0.75 4.31
C VAL A 20 5.77 -0.70 4.75
N SER A 21 6.84 -1.45 5.06
CA SER A 21 6.70 -2.85 5.47
C SER A 21 5.81 -2.98 6.69
N GLU A 22 6.02 -2.13 7.70
CA GLU A 22 5.22 -2.16 8.91
C GLU A 22 3.74 -1.89 8.63
N LYS A 23 3.46 -0.86 7.83
CA LYS A 23 2.07 -0.49 7.52
C LYS A 23 1.37 -1.55 6.68
N ILE A 24 2.04 -2.08 5.67
CA ILE A 24 1.44 -3.08 4.78
C ILE A 24 1.26 -4.42 5.52
N GLU A 25 2.22 -4.82 6.34
CA GLU A 25 2.10 -6.06 7.10
C GLU A 25 0.94 -6.05 8.09
N ARG A 26 0.61 -4.89 8.65
CA ARG A 26 -0.57 -4.76 9.50
C ARG A 26 -1.85 -5.13 8.76
N LEU A 27 -1.92 -4.79 7.47
CA LEU A 27 -3.09 -5.14 6.66
C LEU A 27 -3.20 -6.64 6.49
N SER A 28 -2.08 -7.33 6.35
CA SER A 28 -2.09 -8.78 6.19
C SER A 28 -2.54 -9.52 7.45
N HIS A 29 -2.46 -8.90 8.61
CA HIS A 29 -2.97 -9.48 9.85
C HIS A 29 -4.50 -9.51 9.87
N HIS A 30 -5.14 -8.61 9.12
CA HIS A 30 -6.60 -8.53 9.07
C HIS A 30 -7.18 -9.29 7.88
N PHE A 31 -6.34 -9.64 6.92
CA PHE A 31 -6.81 -10.28 5.70
C PHE A 31 -5.72 -11.23 5.18
N ASP A 32 -5.98 -12.52 5.30
CA ASP A 32 -4.99 -13.57 5.03
C ASP A 32 -4.90 -14.01 3.57
N LYS A 33 -5.68 -13.40 2.67
CA LYS A 33 -5.69 -13.77 1.26
C LYS A 33 -4.82 -12.86 0.39
N ILE A 34 -4.02 -12.00 1.00
CA ILE A 34 -3.08 -11.14 0.27
C ILE A 34 -1.88 -11.99 -0.13
N THR A 35 -1.61 -12.10 -1.42
CA THR A 35 -0.48 -12.88 -1.92
C THR A 35 0.74 -12.03 -2.18
N ASN A 36 0.56 -10.88 -2.83
CA ASN A 36 1.68 -9.97 -3.04
C ASN A 36 1.19 -8.52 -3.09
N THR A 37 2.12 -7.61 -2.82
CA THR A 37 1.87 -6.17 -2.87
C THR A 37 3.10 -5.49 -3.48
N HIS A 38 2.87 -4.59 -4.40
CA HIS A 38 3.93 -3.78 -4.99
C HIS A 38 3.66 -2.32 -4.65
N VAL A 39 4.61 -1.68 -3.97
CA VAL A 39 4.51 -0.27 -3.57
C VAL A 39 5.52 0.54 -4.36
N ILE A 40 5.08 1.66 -4.93
CA ILE A 40 5.95 2.58 -5.64
C ILE A 40 5.91 3.93 -4.93
N LEU A 41 7.09 4.40 -4.52
CA LEU A 41 7.25 5.71 -3.90
C LEU A 41 7.86 6.63 -4.95
N SER A 42 7.29 7.82 -5.10
CA SER A 42 7.79 8.77 -6.09
C SER A 42 7.66 10.19 -5.59
N VAL A 43 8.40 11.08 -6.24
CA VAL A 43 8.33 12.51 -5.97
C VAL A 43 8.19 13.23 -7.30
N ASP A 44 7.28 14.19 -7.36
CA ASP A 44 7.09 15.05 -8.53
C ASP A 44 6.90 16.46 -8.01
N LYS A 45 7.86 17.33 -8.32
CA LYS A 45 7.90 18.68 -7.79
C LYS A 45 7.92 18.64 -6.25
N ASN A 46 6.90 19.17 -5.59
CA ASN A 46 6.83 19.18 -4.14
C ASN A 46 5.91 18.09 -3.58
N ALA A 47 5.33 17.29 -4.45
CA ALA A 47 4.40 16.25 -4.02
C ALA A 47 5.10 14.91 -3.89
N GLN A 48 4.93 14.27 -2.74
CA GLN A 48 5.38 12.91 -2.50
C GLN A 48 4.21 11.98 -2.75
N LYS A 49 4.44 10.93 -3.52
CA LYS A 49 3.37 10.01 -3.89
C LYS A 49 3.70 8.60 -3.44
N ALA A 50 2.72 7.92 -2.86
CA ALA A 50 2.81 6.51 -2.54
C ALA A 50 1.65 5.81 -3.25
N GLU A 51 1.98 4.76 -4.01
CA GLU A 51 0.95 3.98 -4.70
C GLU A 51 1.23 2.51 -4.54
N ALA A 52 0.18 1.70 -4.59
CA ALA A 52 0.33 0.27 -4.40
C ALA A 52 -0.69 -0.50 -5.20
N THR A 53 -0.25 -1.66 -5.69
CA THR A 53 -1.11 -2.68 -6.24
C THR A 53 -1.02 -3.88 -5.33
N MET A 54 -2.15 -4.34 -4.82
CA MET A 54 -2.21 -5.45 -3.88
C MET A 54 -3.07 -6.56 -4.47
N HIS A 55 -2.48 -7.74 -4.61
CA HIS A 55 -3.20 -8.88 -5.16
C HIS A 55 -3.85 -9.67 -4.04
N VAL A 56 -5.18 -9.76 -4.09
CA VAL A 56 -5.96 -10.46 -3.06
C VAL A 56 -7.01 -11.34 -3.72
N ASN A 57 -6.95 -12.63 -3.45
CA ASN A 57 -8.03 -13.55 -3.80
C ASN A 57 -8.47 -13.41 -5.27
N GLY A 58 -7.50 -13.37 -6.19
CA GLY A 58 -7.77 -13.31 -7.63
C GLY A 58 -8.13 -11.93 -8.17
N LYS A 59 -7.95 -10.89 -7.37
CA LYS A 59 -8.25 -9.52 -7.75
C LYS A 59 -7.11 -8.60 -7.35
N ASP A 60 -6.89 -7.55 -8.14
CA ASP A 60 -5.93 -6.52 -7.80
C ASP A 60 -6.65 -5.29 -7.23
N LEU A 61 -6.18 -4.84 -6.08
CA LEU A 61 -6.62 -3.59 -5.48
C LEU A 61 -5.54 -2.56 -5.72
N PHE A 62 -5.95 -1.37 -6.15
CA PHE A 62 -5.02 -0.28 -6.40
C PHE A 62 -5.41 0.93 -5.56
N ALA A 63 -4.40 1.60 -5.00
CA ALA A 63 -4.60 2.85 -4.27
C ALA A 63 -3.39 3.74 -4.45
N GLU A 64 -3.61 5.04 -4.32
CA GLU A 64 -2.51 6.01 -4.34
C GLU A 64 -2.85 7.17 -3.42
N ALA A 65 -1.81 7.81 -2.90
CA ALA A 65 -1.96 8.97 -2.02
C ALA A 65 -0.82 9.94 -2.26
N ASN A 66 -1.12 11.22 -2.15
CA ASN A 66 -0.15 12.31 -2.30
C ASN A 66 -0.12 13.14 -1.03
N HIS A 67 1.05 13.61 -0.66
CA HIS A 67 1.22 14.48 0.49
C HIS A 67 2.56 15.19 0.39
N ASP A 68 2.74 16.27 1.12
CA ASP A 68 4.03 16.96 1.19
C ASP A 68 5.07 16.11 1.91
N ASP A 69 4.62 15.27 2.82
CA ASP A 69 5.46 14.35 3.61
C ASP A 69 5.22 12.93 3.12
N LEU A 70 6.30 12.26 2.72
CA LEU A 70 6.21 10.90 2.19
C LEU A 70 5.64 9.91 3.21
N TYR A 71 6.01 10.03 4.48
CA TYR A 71 5.49 9.13 5.51
C TYR A 71 3.99 9.31 5.70
N ALA A 72 3.51 10.56 5.60
CA ALA A 72 2.08 10.81 5.63
C ALA A 72 1.38 10.23 4.40
N ALA A 73 2.03 10.29 3.23
CA ALA A 73 1.49 9.66 2.02
C ALA A 73 1.36 8.14 2.20
N ILE A 74 2.34 7.52 2.83
CA ILE A 74 2.31 6.07 3.12
C ILE A 74 1.17 5.74 4.08
N ASP A 75 0.96 6.56 5.11
CA ASP A 75 -0.16 6.37 6.03
C ASP A 75 -1.50 6.44 5.32
N LEU A 76 -1.66 7.43 4.45
CA LEU A 76 -2.89 7.60 3.67
C LEU A 76 -3.10 6.42 2.71
N LEU A 77 -2.03 5.94 2.10
CA LEU A 77 -2.07 4.79 1.22
C LEU A 77 -2.56 3.56 1.97
N ALA A 78 -1.98 3.29 3.13
CA ALA A 78 -2.37 2.14 3.95
C ALA A 78 -3.83 2.22 4.36
N ASP A 79 -4.29 3.41 4.71
CA ASP A 79 -5.69 3.64 5.09
C ASP A 79 -6.63 3.33 3.92
N LYS A 80 -6.28 3.79 2.72
CA LYS A 80 -7.07 3.52 1.52
C LYS A 80 -7.13 2.03 1.19
N LEU A 81 -6.00 1.34 1.30
CA LEU A 81 -5.96 -0.11 1.07
C LEU A 81 -6.79 -0.85 2.10
N ASP A 82 -6.72 -0.43 3.36
CA ASP A 82 -7.50 -1.04 4.42
C ASP A 82 -9.01 -0.96 4.13
N ARG A 83 -9.46 0.22 3.69
CA ARG A 83 -10.87 0.43 3.33
C ARG A 83 -11.29 -0.46 2.16
N GLN A 84 -10.42 -0.61 1.16
CA GLN A 84 -10.72 -1.48 0.02
C GLN A 84 -10.76 -2.94 0.43
N LEU A 85 -9.86 -3.35 1.34
CA LEU A 85 -9.86 -4.72 1.86
C LEU A 85 -11.13 -5.04 2.63
N ILE A 86 -11.59 -4.09 3.44
CA ILE A 86 -12.85 -4.26 4.19
C ILE A 86 -14.02 -4.42 3.22
N LYS A 87 -14.10 -3.58 2.19
CA LYS A 87 -15.15 -3.71 1.18
C LYS A 87 -15.08 -5.03 0.44
N HIS A 88 -13.89 -5.46 0.08
CA HIS A 88 -13.69 -6.73 -0.61
C HIS A 88 -14.16 -7.90 0.26
N LYS A 89 -13.81 -7.88 1.53
CA LYS A 89 -14.22 -8.91 2.49
C LYS A 89 -15.72 -8.94 2.67
N GLU A 90 -16.36 -7.77 2.74
CA GLU A 90 -17.82 -7.68 2.87
C GLU A 90 -18.54 -8.26 1.67
N LYS A 91 -18.05 -7.96 0.45
CA LYS A 91 -18.62 -8.51 -0.77
C LYS A 91 -18.56 -10.04 -0.79
N MET A 92 -17.46 -10.60 -0.33
CA MET A 92 -17.28 -12.04 -0.29
C MET A 92 -18.20 -12.69 0.74
N ARG A 93 -18.51 -11.99 1.81
CA ARG A 93 -19.38 -12.51 2.87
C ARG A 93 -20.86 -12.50 2.49
N ASN A 94 -21.22 -11.69 1.49
CA ASN A 94 -22.62 -11.53 1.08
C ASN A 94 -23.04 -12.48 -0.03
N HIS A 95 -22.24 -13.51 -0.28
CA HIS A 95 -22.59 -14.53 -1.26
C HIS A 95 -23.31 -15.72 -0.64
#